data_91868dac5033905e146e9ab2f3e3e58b
#
_entry.id   91868dac5033905e146e9ab2f3e3e58b
#
_cell.length_a   1.000
_cell.length_b   1.000
_cell.length_c   1.000
_cell.angle_alpha   90.00
_cell.angle_beta   90.00
_cell.angle_gamma   90.00
#
_symmetry.space_group_name_H-M   'P 1'
#
loop_
_entity.id
_entity.type
_entity.pdbx_description
1 polymer ?
#
loop_
_entity_poly.entity_id
_entity_poly.type
_entity_poly.pdbx_seq_one_letter_code
_entity_poly.pdbx_strand_id
1 'polypeptide(L)'
;MCSGWCPLPPTAMPTHWCRGREGRPRLPHRAESCFFNEVYVSPELKQFSWQGLYNLIKGRKDTPMEGSYTTYLFEKGKEKILKKVGEECTEVIIAGEKEDKAETVYEISDLAYHVLVLMVSAGITVEDVTRELEKRHVIDHKVKQERMQ
;
A
#
# COMPACT_ATOMS: atom_id res chain seq x y z
N MET A 1 23.70 -7.36 50.68
CA MET A 1 24.24 -8.23 49.64
C MET A 1 23.13 -8.57 48.67
N CYS A 2 22.98 -7.76 47.63
CA CYS A 2 22.17 -8.14 46.46
C CYS A 2 22.91 -7.61 45.26
N SER A 3 23.76 -8.44 44.74
CA SER A 3 24.39 -8.34 43.44
C SER A 3 23.39 -8.86 42.39
N GLY A 4 22.96 -8.03 41.51
CA GLY A 4 22.08 -8.44 40.42
C GLY A 4 22.15 -7.46 39.26
N TRP A 5 23.01 -7.71 38.38
CA TRP A 5 23.28 -7.15 37.10
C TRP A 5 22.00 -6.80 36.32
N CYS A 6 21.94 -5.57 35.87
CA CYS A 6 21.09 -5.18 34.75
C CYS A 6 22.00 -4.64 33.64
N PRO A 7 22.32 -5.42 32.63
CA PRO A 7 23.12 -4.94 31.51
C PRO A 7 22.22 -4.49 30.40
N LEU A 8 21.77 -3.26 30.43
CA LEU A 8 21.28 -2.59 29.23
C LEU A 8 22.06 -1.29 29.09
N PRO A 9 22.70 -1.06 27.94
CA PRO A 9 23.39 0.19 27.72
C PRO A 9 22.40 1.33 27.64
N PRO A 10 22.73 2.51 28.13
CA PRO A 10 21.88 3.67 28.02
C PRO A 10 22.05 4.31 26.64
N THR A 11 21.48 3.72 25.65
CA THR A 11 21.37 4.36 24.33
C THR A 11 19.92 4.73 24.09
N ALA A 12 19.65 5.98 24.47
CA ALA A 12 18.72 6.85 23.82
C ALA A 12 17.25 6.38 23.68
N MET A 13 16.61 6.16 24.80
CA MET A 13 15.18 6.51 24.83
C MET A 13 15.07 8.00 25.16
N PRO A 14 14.36 8.81 24.39
CA PRO A 14 14.12 10.21 24.74
C PRO A 14 13.40 10.25 26.09
N THR A 15 13.98 10.97 27.04
CA THR A 15 13.57 11.03 28.46
C THR A 15 12.13 11.52 28.69
N HIS A 16 11.43 11.96 27.67
CA HIS A 16 10.05 12.42 27.76
C HIS A 16 9.00 11.26 27.78
N TRP A 17 9.42 10.00 27.53
CA TRP A 17 8.52 8.83 27.55
C TRP A 17 8.37 8.19 28.94
N CYS A 18 9.27 8.50 29.86
CA CYS A 18 9.35 7.83 31.16
C CYS A 18 8.88 8.68 32.33
N ARG A 19 8.27 9.82 32.11
CA ARG A 19 7.84 10.67 33.22
C ARG A 19 6.37 10.46 33.51
N GLY A 20 6.18 9.73 34.56
CA GLY A 20 5.15 9.50 35.56
C GLY A 20 3.80 10.14 35.38
N ARG A 21 2.91 9.51 35.93
CA ARG A 21 1.48 9.57 36.24
C ARG A 21 0.78 10.94 36.35
N GLU A 22 1.40 12.05 36.03
CA GLU A 22 0.77 13.36 36.02
C GLU A 22 0.93 13.99 34.63
N GLY A 23 -0.12 13.87 33.86
CA GLY A 23 -0.23 14.53 32.56
C GLY A 23 0.07 13.58 31.39
N ARG A 24 -0.98 13.17 30.73
CA ARG A 24 -0.84 12.58 29.38
C ARG A 24 -0.08 13.57 28.50
N PRO A 25 0.92 13.14 27.74
CA PRO A 25 1.59 14.01 26.80
C PRO A 25 0.54 14.64 25.89
N ARG A 26 0.46 15.96 25.88
CA ARG A 26 -0.40 16.65 24.93
C ARG A 26 0.22 16.49 23.56
N LEU A 27 -0.47 15.77 22.70
CA LEU A 27 -0.10 15.66 21.29
C LEU A 27 -0.15 17.05 20.65
N PRO A 28 0.85 17.45 19.88
CA PRO A 28 1.00 18.83 19.40
C PRO A 28 -0.12 19.32 18.48
N HIS A 29 -1.02 18.48 18.02
CA HIS A 29 -2.06 18.85 17.04
C HIS A 29 -3.49 18.44 17.42
N ARG A 30 -3.85 18.45 18.69
CA ARG A 30 -5.20 18.04 19.15
C ARG A 30 -5.63 16.62 18.73
N ALA A 31 -4.70 15.77 18.29
CA ALA A 31 -5.02 14.39 17.98
C ALA A 31 -5.22 13.61 19.29
N GLU A 32 -6.37 13.00 19.46
CA GLU A 32 -6.67 12.15 20.62
C GLU A 32 -5.93 10.81 20.58
N SER A 33 -5.27 10.50 19.46
CA SER A 33 -4.56 9.26 19.20
C SER A 33 -3.21 9.50 18.53
N CYS A 34 -2.20 8.75 18.97
CA CYS A 34 -0.88 8.74 18.36
C CYS A 34 -0.82 8.06 16.97
N PHE A 35 -1.92 7.46 16.52
CA PHE A 35 -1.99 6.81 15.20
C PHE A 35 -1.93 7.77 14.02
N PHE A 36 -2.17 9.05 14.24
CA PHE A 36 -2.13 10.08 13.18
C PHE A 36 -0.78 10.80 13.07
N ASN A 37 0.15 10.56 14.00
CA ASN A 37 1.47 11.16 13.94
C ASN A 37 2.49 10.05 13.69
N GLU A 38 3.28 10.17 12.64
CA GLU A 38 4.47 9.36 12.44
C GLU A 38 5.49 9.68 13.54
N VAL A 39 5.49 8.87 14.60
CA VAL A 39 6.34 9.11 15.78
C VAL A 39 7.79 8.74 15.52
N TYR A 40 8.05 7.79 14.66
CA TYR A 40 9.37 7.40 14.19
C TYR A 40 9.25 6.41 13.02
N VAL A 41 9.77 6.76 11.88
CA VAL A 41 10.00 5.82 10.78
C VAL A 41 11.49 5.54 10.74
N SER A 42 11.88 4.32 11.06
CA SER A 42 13.26 3.88 10.86
C SER A 42 13.63 4.06 9.39
N PRO A 43 14.77 4.71 9.07
CA PRO A 43 15.20 4.86 7.68
C PRO A 43 15.36 3.53 6.93
N GLU A 44 15.45 2.42 7.64
CA GLU A 44 15.60 1.06 7.09
C GLU A 44 14.27 0.38 6.75
N LEU A 45 13.15 0.82 7.34
CA LEU A 45 11.81 0.35 7.03
C LEU A 45 11.13 1.39 6.12
N LYS A 46 11.45 1.39 4.84
CA LYS A 46 10.59 1.99 3.83
C LYS A 46 9.28 1.21 3.84
N GLN A 47 8.33 1.67 4.63
CA GLN A 47 7.01 1.06 4.72
C GLN A 47 6.40 1.05 3.32
N PHE A 48 6.05 -0.13 2.83
CA PHE A 48 5.35 -0.27 1.56
C PHE A 48 4.04 0.53 1.61
N SER A 49 3.76 1.28 0.55
CA SER A 49 2.46 1.92 0.35
C SER A 49 2.06 1.86 -1.12
N TRP A 50 0.76 1.74 -1.37
CA TRP A 50 0.21 1.76 -2.72
C TRP A 50 0.56 3.05 -3.47
N GLN A 51 0.53 4.19 -2.78
CA GLN A 51 0.93 5.48 -3.33
C GLN A 51 2.43 5.51 -3.67
N GLY A 52 3.26 4.91 -2.83
CA GLY A 52 4.71 4.79 -3.08
C GLY A 52 4.99 3.97 -4.34
N LEU A 53 4.31 2.83 -4.49
CA LEU A 53 4.42 1.99 -5.69
C LEU A 53 3.89 2.72 -6.93
N TYR A 54 2.75 3.38 -6.85
CA TYR A 54 2.20 4.19 -7.94
C TYR A 54 3.19 5.27 -8.39
N ASN A 55 3.79 6.01 -7.44
CA ASN A 55 4.77 7.05 -7.75
C ASN A 55 6.03 6.49 -8.41
N LEU A 56 6.49 5.31 -7.98
CA LEU A 56 7.62 4.61 -8.59
C LEU A 56 7.30 4.22 -10.05
N ILE A 57 6.12 3.64 -10.30
CA ILE A 57 5.66 3.26 -11.65
C ILE A 57 5.54 4.51 -12.53
N LYS A 58 4.97 5.59 -12.00
CA LYS A 58 4.87 6.87 -12.71
C LYS A 58 6.25 7.43 -13.06
N GLY A 59 7.19 7.38 -12.12
CA GLY A 59 8.57 7.80 -12.36
C GLY A 59 9.24 7.00 -13.49
N ARG A 60 8.91 5.71 -13.66
CA ARG A 60 9.41 4.87 -14.78
C ARG A 60 8.79 5.24 -16.11
N LYS A 61 7.57 5.76 -16.13
CA LYS A 61 6.95 6.32 -17.35
C LYS A 61 7.59 7.65 -17.74
N ASP A 62 7.83 8.53 -16.78
CA ASP A 62 8.38 9.87 -17.02
C ASP A 62 9.88 9.82 -17.30
N THR A 63 10.60 8.89 -16.69
CA THR A 63 12.05 8.67 -16.88
C THR A 63 12.30 7.19 -17.11
N PRO A 64 12.27 6.74 -18.38
CA PRO A 64 12.52 5.35 -18.75
C PRO A 64 13.89 4.88 -18.27
N MET A 65 13.95 3.64 -17.77
CA MET A 65 15.18 3.01 -17.33
C MET A 65 15.43 1.75 -18.14
N GLU A 66 16.63 1.61 -18.67
CA GLU A 66 17.05 0.41 -19.40
C GLU A 66 16.97 -0.84 -18.51
N GLY A 67 16.46 -1.94 -19.05
CA GLY A 67 16.27 -3.19 -18.32
C GLY A 67 15.07 -3.20 -17.36
N SER A 68 14.31 -2.10 -17.24
CA SER A 68 13.12 -2.06 -16.40
C SER A 68 11.91 -2.70 -17.08
N TYR A 69 11.28 -3.68 -16.42
CA TYR A 69 10.03 -4.29 -16.88
C TYR A 69 8.90 -3.25 -17.01
N THR A 70 8.81 -2.32 -16.06
CA THR A 70 7.81 -1.24 -16.09
C THR A 70 7.99 -0.36 -17.33
N THR A 71 9.24 0.01 -17.65
CA THR A 71 9.57 0.77 -18.87
C THR A 71 9.14 -0.02 -20.11
N TYR A 72 9.47 -1.30 -20.20
CA TYR A 72 9.06 -2.18 -21.29
C TYR A 72 7.54 -2.19 -21.49
N LEU A 73 6.76 -2.24 -20.42
CA LEU A 73 5.28 -2.23 -20.51
C LEU A 73 4.77 -0.93 -21.13
N PHE A 74 5.32 0.21 -20.75
CA PHE A 74 4.94 1.50 -21.32
C PHE A 74 5.37 1.64 -22.77
N GLU A 75 6.55 1.15 -23.14
CA GLU A 75 7.04 1.13 -24.54
C GLU A 75 6.16 0.26 -25.45
N LYS A 76 5.70 -0.90 -24.95
CA LYS A 76 4.78 -1.78 -25.67
C LYS A 76 3.35 -1.24 -25.74
N GLY A 77 3.03 -0.28 -24.90
CA GLY A 77 1.79 0.47 -24.94
C GLY A 77 0.60 -0.22 -24.29
N LYS A 78 -0.54 0.46 -24.40
CA LYS A 78 -1.78 0.12 -23.66
C LYS A 78 -2.29 -1.29 -23.94
N GLU A 79 -2.17 -1.78 -25.15
CA GLU A 79 -2.63 -3.13 -25.52
C GLU A 79 -1.90 -4.21 -24.72
N LYS A 80 -0.57 -4.09 -24.60
CA LYS A 80 0.23 -5.02 -23.81
C LYS A 80 -0.12 -4.95 -22.32
N ILE A 81 -0.34 -3.76 -21.81
CA ILE A 81 -0.74 -3.55 -20.40
C ILE A 81 -2.09 -4.22 -20.13
N LEU A 82 -3.09 -3.98 -20.99
CA LEU A 82 -4.42 -4.60 -20.85
C LEU A 82 -4.37 -6.12 -20.97
N LYS A 83 -3.54 -6.65 -21.88
CA LYS A 83 -3.31 -8.08 -22.00
C LYS A 83 -2.78 -8.67 -20.69
N LYS A 84 -1.78 -8.02 -20.07
CA LYS A 84 -1.22 -8.46 -18.78
C LYS A 84 -2.27 -8.43 -17.66
N VAL A 85 -3.06 -7.37 -17.55
CA VAL A 85 -4.15 -7.32 -16.57
C VAL A 85 -5.12 -8.50 -16.74
N GLY A 86 -5.45 -8.89 -17.99
CA GLY A 86 -6.32 -10.03 -18.25
C GLY A 86 -5.67 -11.37 -17.90
N GLU A 87 -4.39 -11.55 -18.19
CA GLU A 87 -3.60 -12.73 -17.82
C GLU A 87 -3.58 -12.92 -16.31
N GLU A 88 -3.15 -11.91 -15.55
CA GLU A 88 -3.07 -11.95 -14.09
C GLU A 88 -4.43 -12.12 -13.41
N CYS A 89 -5.49 -11.53 -13.98
CA CYS A 89 -6.85 -11.77 -13.49
C CYS A 89 -7.26 -13.24 -13.61
N THR A 90 -6.87 -13.91 -14.70
CA THR A 90 -7.13 -15.33 -14.90
C THR A 90 -6.33 -16.19 -13.92
N GLU A 91 -5.07 -15.83 -13.67
CA GLU A 91 -4.19 -16.56 -12.74
C GLU A 91 -4.70 -16.45 -11.30
N VAL A 92 -5.21 -15.27 -10.87
CA VAL A 92 -5.90 -15.11 -9.58
C VAL A 92 -7.10 -16.07 -9.46
N ILE A 93 -7.90 -16.23 -10.51
CA ILE A 93 -9.07 -17.12 -10.49
C ILE A 93 -8.60 -18.59 -10.32
N ILE A 94 -7.58 -18.98 -11.06
CA ILE A 94 -7.04 -20.35 -11.02
C ILE A 94 -6.41 -20.65 -9.66
N ALA A 95 -5.63 -19.71 -9.11
CA ALA A 95 -5.01 -19.86 -7.81
C ALA A 95 -6.06 -19.91 -6.67
N GLY A 96 -7.09 -19.06 -6.75
CA GLY A 96 -8.19 -19.06 -5.80
C GLY A 96 -9.01 -20.35 -5.81
N GLU A 97 -9.23 -20.96 -6.97
CA GLU A 97 -9.93 -22.25 -7.08
C GLU A 97 -9.14 -23.41 -6.45
N LYS A 98 -7.81 -23.34 -6.49
CA LYS A 98 -6.94 -24.35 -5.86
C LYS A 98 -6.85 -24.22 -4.35
N GLU A 99 -7.41 -23.18 -3.76
CA GLU A 99 -7.32 -22.85 -2.33
C GLU A 99 -5.86 -22.71 -1.80
N ASP A 100 -4.91 -22.48 -2.71
CA ASP A 100 -3.53 -22.17 -2.34
C ASP A 100 -3.39 -20.70 -1.97
N LYS A 101 -3.34 -20.43 -0.67
CA LYS A 101 -3.23 -19.06 -0.16
C LYS A 101 -1.95 -18.35 -0.63
N ALA A 102 -0.82 -19.06 -0.70
CA ALA A 102 0.45 -18.45 -1.05
C ALA A 102 0.47 -18.05 -2.53
N GLU A 103 0.03 -18.95 -3.40
CA GLU A 103 -0.10 -18.71 -4.84
C GLU A 103 -1.15 -17.61 -5.10
N THR A 104 -2.30 -17.65 -4.41
CA THR A 104 -3.34 -16.61 -4.54
C THR A 104 -2.82 -15.22 -4.15
N VAL A 105 -2.04 -15.11 -3.08
CA VAL A 105 -1.43 -13.82 -2.66
C VAL A 105 -0.43 -13.34 -3.71
N TYR A 106 0.34 -14.25 -4.29
CA TYR A 106 1.30 -13.93 -5.35
C TYR A 106 0.58 -13.34 -6.57
N GLU A 107 -0.43 -14.04 -7.10
CA GLU A 107 -1.17 -13.59 -8.27
C GLU A 107 -1.99 -12.31 -8.04
N ILE A 108 -2.56 -12.14 -6.84
CA ILE A 108 -3.21 -10.87 -6.47
C ILE A 108 -2.20 -9.72 -6.48
N SER A 109 -0.97 -9.97 -6.07
CA SER A 109 0.08 -8.93 -6.06
C SER A 109 0.48 -8.53 -7.47
N ASP A 110 0.59 -9.50 -8.38
CA ASP A 110 0.89 -9.24 -9.79
C ASP A 110 -0.25 -8.52 -10.49
N LEU A 111 -1.50 -8.95 -10.25
CA LEU A 111 -2.67 -8.23 -10.75
C LEU A 111 -2.70 -6.78 -10.25
N ALA A 112 -2.47 -6.56 -8.95
CA ALA A 112 -2.47 -5.23 -8.36
C ALA A 112 -1.38 -4.33 -8.97
N TYR A 113 -0.18 -4.89 -9.21
CA TYR A 113 0.90 -4.18 -9.89
C TYR A 113 0.50 -3.77 -11.32
N HIS A 114 -0.04 -4.69 -12.13
CA HIS A 114 -0.43 -4.41 -13.50
C HIS A 114 -1.64 -3.45 -13.58
N VAL A 115 -2.55 -3.48 -12.60
CA VAL A 115 -3.62 -2.47 -12.46
C VAL A 115 -3.03 -1.09 -12.20
N LEU A 116 -2.03 -0.95 -11.33
CA LEU A 116 -1.36 0.34 -11.11
C LEU A 116 -0.64 0.85 -12.37
N VAL A 117 -0.01 -0.05 -13.15
CA VAL A 117 0.59 0.33 -14.46
C VAL A 117 -0.48 0.84 -15.42
N LEU A 118 -1.64 0.17 -15.48
CA LEU A 118 -2.78 0.62 -16.28
C LEU A 118 -3.29 2.00 -15.82
N MET A 119 -3.42 2.20 -14.51
CA MET A 119 -3.85 3.48 -13.93
C MET A 119 -2.91 4.61 -14.36
N VAL A 120 -1.60 4.43 -14.23
CA VAL A 120 -0.59 5.41 -14.66
C VAL A 120 -0.68 5.65 -16.18
N SER A 121 -0.89 4.60 -16.97
CA SER A 121 -1.07 4.71 -18.42
C SER A 121 -2.29 5.55 -18.79
N ALA A 122 -3.38 5.38 -18.06
CA ALA A 122 -4.67 6.05 -18.27
C ALA A 122 -4.77 7.42 -17.58
N GLY A 123 -3.78 7.82 -16.77
CA GLY A 123 -3.84 9.06 -15.99
C GLY A 123 -4.79 9.01 -14.79
N ILE A 124 -5.12 7.81 -14.32
CA ILE A 124 -5.98 7.57 -13.14
C ILE A 124 -5.10 7.54 -11.90
N THR A 125 -5.47 8.29 -10.87
CA THR A 125 -4.74 8.34 -9.60
C THR A 125 -5.29 7.32 -8.58
N VAL A 126 -4.49 7.00 -7.57
CA VAL A 126 -4.96 6.18 -6.43
C VAL A 126 -6.12 6.87 -5.73
N GLU A 127 -6.08 8.20 -5.64
CA GLU A 127 -7.14 9.00 -5.02
C GLU A 127 -8.45 8.92 -5.80
N ASP A 128 -8.43 8.89 -7.14
CA ASP A 128 -9.65 8.74 -7.95
C ASP A 128 -10.35 7.42 -7.64
N VAL A 129 -9.59 6.33 -7.54
CA VAL A 129 -10.13 5.01 -7.17
C VAL A 129 -10.67 5.00 -5.74
N THR A 130 -9.91 5.57 -4.80
CA THR A 130 -10.33 5.68 -3.39
C THR A 130 -11.64 6.46 -3.27
N ARG A 131 -11.73 7.61 -3.91
CA ARG A 131 -12.95 8.44 -3.91
C ARG A 131 -14.16 7.71 -4.48
N GLU A 132 -13.97 6.91 -5.53
CA GLU A 132 -15.05 6.11 -6.09
C GLU A 132 -15.48 4.96 -5.16
N LEU A 133 -14.54 4.33 -4.47
CA LEU A 133 -14.84 3.31 -3.47
C LEU A 133 -15.58 3.91 -2.26
N GLU A 134 -15.15 5.08 -1.78
CA GLU A 134 -15.83 5.81 -0.71
C GLU A 134 -17.29 6.10 -1.06
N LYS A 135 -17.57 6.59 -2.27
CA LYS A 135 -18.96 6.82 -2.75
C LYS A 135 -19.79 5.53 -2.72
N ARG A 136 -19.18 4.39 -3.05
CA ARG A 136 -19.90 3.10 -3.05
C ARG A 136 -20.08 2.54 -1.65
N HIS A 137 -19.20 2.86 -0.72
CA HIS A 137 -19.26 2.41 0.67
C HIS A 137 -20.48 3.01 1.40
N VAL A 138 -20.88 4.23 1.05
CA VAL A 138 -22.05 4.92 1.63
C VAL A 138 -23.41 4.39 1.09
N ILE A 139 -23.41 3.57 0.04
CA ILE A 139 -24.64 3.06 -0.56
C ILE A 139 -25.01 1.72 0.07
N ASP A 140 -25.79 1.77 1.16
CA ASP A 140 -26.28 0.62 1.92
C ASP A 140 -27.36 -0.20 1.20
N HIS A 141 -27.74 0.15 -0.04
CA HIS A 141 -28.76 -0.53 -0.81
C HIS A 141 -28.23 -1.11 -2.12
N LYS A 142 -28.29 -2.44 -2.24
CA LYS A 142 -27.99 -3.24 -3.44
C LYS A 142 -28.96 -2.93 -4.61
N VAL A 143 -29.03 -1.71 -5.07
CA VAL A 143 -29.88 -1.33 -6.23
C VAL A 143 -29.26 -1.78 -7.57
N LYS A 144 -28.02 -2.27 -7.57
CA LYS A 144 -27.29 -2.55 -8.83
C LYS A 144 -27.50 -3.97 -9.40
N GLN A 145 -28.04 -4.90 -8.62
CA GLN A 145 -28.28 -6.28 -9.11
C GLN A 145 -29.53 -6.41 -10.00
N GLU A 146 -30.49 -5.50 -9.89
CA GLU A 146 -31.73 -5.56 -10.69
C GLU A 146 -31.59 -5.03 -12.12
N ARG A 147 -30.48 -4.35 -12.46
CA ARG A 147 -30.23 -3.81 -13.82
C ARG A 147 -29.35 -4.69 -14.71
N MET A 148 -28.95 -5.86 -14.23
CA MET A 148 -28.10 -6.80 -14.98
C MET A 148 -28.81 -8.12 -15.34
N GLN A 149 -30.15 -8.14 -15.25
CA GLN A 149 -30.99 -9.21 -15.80
C GLN A 149 -31.62 -8.75 -17.11
#